data_4e675dfcd78bcc58ff43a30a3ad562ae
#
_entry.id   4e675dfcd78bcc58ff43a30a3ad562ae
#
_cell.length_a   1.000
_cell.length_b   1.000
_cell.length_c   1.000
_cell.angle_alpha   90.00
_cell.angle_beta   90.00
_cell.angle_gamma   90.00
#
_symmetry.space_group_name_H-M   'P 1'
#
loop_
_entity.id
_entity.type
_entity.pdbx_description
1 polymer ?
#
loop_
_entity_poly.entity_id
_entity_poly.type
_entity_poly.pdbx_seq_one_letter_code
_entity_poly.pdbx_strand_id
1 'polypeptide(L)'
;MSITKEIAKKIVFPTMIGFGMDVVVRKFSKNNLLNVMYHGVVEKDSTFFSPRHIEKNKFEDHLKYLKKNFNIISFHEAFEMLKNNIEPDRKTITLSFDDGYKNNLETALPLLEKYNIPTTFFISGICLENKGEACLWPDIIAALRYFYKDEMIVLRSYKFLNLTDQNSGIHIHDVFKMASYELRKELLSELIAVYDLKDKLFSLDKEIWELVTATDLLELSKSKIVDIGSHGYMHYNLGNVEIDKAKSELVKSKELIEKTIQKPIDLLAYPDGSYSDEVKELAMSLGYNYQLAVDYINLTDVKDKRIMNRHCMSAATTFESNMLMLSKSFHNKGIKI
;
A
#
# COMPACT_ATOMS: atom_id res chain seq x y z
N MET A 1 10.08 20.80 10.67
CA MET A 1 9.67 19.75 11.64
C MET A 1 10.01 20.24 13.05
N SER A 2 9.17 20.03 14.07
CA SER A 2 9.42 20.55 15.44
C SER A 2 10.64 19.84 16.05
N ILE A 3 11.50 20.60 16.78
CA ILE A 3 12.69 20.08 17.50
C ILE A 3 12.30 18.91 18.42
N THR A 4 11.13 18.96 19.03
CA THR A 4 10.57 17.88 19.87
C THR A 4 10.37 16.57 19.12
N LYS A 5 9.94 16.61 17.83
CA LYS A 5 9.78 15.41 17.00
C LYS A 5 11.13 14.79 16.63
N GLU A 6 12.16 15.58 16.40
CA GLU A 6 13.53 15.09 16.13
C GLU A 6 14.14 14.41 17.34
N ILE A 7 14.02 15.03 18.52
CA ILE A 7 14.50 14.44 19.78
C ILE A 7 13.78 13.11 20.06
N ALA A 8 12.46 13.08 19.87
CA ALA A 8 11.70 11.84 20.04
C ALA A 8 12.21 10.71 19.13
N LYS A 9 12.43 11.00 17.85
CA LYS A 9 12.92 10.00 16.88
C LYS A 9 14.35 9.54 17.18
N LYS A 10 15.26 10.44 17.57
CA LYS A 10 16.69 10.12 17.71
C LYS A 10 17.08 9.57 19.10
N ILE A 11 16.32 9.86 20.14
CA ILE A 11 16.66 9.49 21.51
C ILE A 11 15.55 8.68 22.17
N VAL A 12 14.32 9.21 22.20
CA VAL A 12 13.24 8.60 22.99
C VAL A 12 12.85 7.22 22.42
N PHE A 13 12.56 7.15 21.13
CA PHE A 13 12.10 5.88 20.52
C PHE A 13 13.16 4.79 20.52
N PRO A 14 14.44 5.03 20.16
CA PRO A 14 15.50 4.03 20.32
C PRO A 14 15.63 3.54 21.77
N THR A 15 15.60 4.46 22.74
CA THR A 15 15.64 4.11 24.17
C THR A 15 14.45 3.23 24.56
N MET A 16 13.23 3.58 24.14
CA MET A 16 12.03 2.79 24.43
C MET A 16 12.12 1.37 23.86
N ILE A 17 12.56 1.23 22.60
CA ILE A 17 12.76 -0.09 21.98
C ILE A 17 13.88 -0.85 22.68
N GLY A 18 15.00 -0.20 23.00
CA GLY A 18 16.10 -0.80 23.73
C GLY A 18 15.71 -1.39 25.11
N PHE A 19 14.73 -0.78 25.77
CA PHE A 19 14.13 -1.27 27.00
C PHE A 19 12.92 -2.21 26.80
N GLY A 20 12.61 -2.60 25.57
CA GLY A 20 11.51 -3.52 25.26
C GLY A 20 10.10 -2.94 25.50
N MET A 21 9.95 -1.61 25.51
CA MET A 21 8.65 -0.95 25.72
C MET A 21 7.62 -1.30 24.65
N ASP A 22 8.07 -1.57 23.42
CA ASP A 22 7.22 -2.07 22.34
C ASP A 22 6.60 -3.44 22.68
N VAL A 23 7.35 -4.33 23.31
CA VAL A 23 6.88 -5.63 23.80
C VAL A 23 5.86 -5.45 24.92
N VAL A 24 6.14 -4.52 25.85
CA VAL A 24 5.21 -4.18 26.95
C VAL A 24 3.90 -3.62 26.38
N VAL A 25 3.98 -2.67 25.44
CA VAL A 25 2.80 -2.08 24.78
C VAL A 25 1.96 -3.21 24.13
N ARG A 26 2.57 -4.09 23.36
CA ARG A 26 1.84 -5.20 22.72
C ARG A 26 1.20 -6.17 23.71
N LYS A 27 1.86 -6.46 24.82
CA LYS A 27 1.39 -7.44 25.82
C LYS A 27 0.03 -7.06 26.40
N PHE A 28 -0.26 -5.77 26.53
CA PHE A 28 -1.54 -5.27 27.08
C PHE A 28 -2.64 -5.12 26.02
N SER A 29 -2.34 -5.35 24.74
CA SER A 29 -3.37 -5.36 23.69
C SER A 29 -4.20 -6.63 23.73
N LYS A 30 -5.53 -6.48 23.54
CA LYS A 30 -6.47 -7.62 23.39
C LYS A 30 -6.42 -8.22 21.99
N ASN A 31 -6.04 -7.45 20.97
CA ASN A 31 -5.96 -7.97 19.61
C ASN A 31 -4.67 -8.78 19.45
N ASN A 32 -4.78 -9.94 18.82
CA ASN A 32 -3.64 -10.79 18.51
C ASN A 32 -3.32 -10.89 17.02
N LEU A 33 -4.18 -10.36 16.14
CA LEU A 33 -3.96 -10.32 14.70
C LEU A 33 -3.81 -8.87 14.23
N LEU A 34 -2.81 -8.61 13.39
CA LEU A 34 -2.58 -7.34 12.73
C LEU A 34 -2.04 -7.58 11.33
N ASN A 35 -2.53 -6.82 10.35
CA ASN A 35 -2.10 -6.92 8.97
C ASN A 35 -1.13 -5.77 8.65
N VAL A 36 0.01 -6.09 8.06
CA VAL A 36 1.09 -5.13 7.76
C VAL A 36 1.21 -4.97 6.25
N MET A 37 1.35 -3.73 5.79
CA MET A 37 1.56 -3.44 4.37
C MET A 37 2.78 -2.58 4.12
N TYR A 38 3.44 -2.86 3.01
CA TYR A 38 4.50 -2.10 2.36
C TYR A 38 4.09 -1.75 0.93
N HIS A 39 4.92 -1.01 0.20
CA HIS A 39 4.75 -0.78 -1.24
C HIS A 39 5.98 -1.25 -2.00
N GLY A 40 7.13 -0.61 -1.87
CA GLY A 40 8.35 -1.01 -2.54
C GLY A 40 9.56 -1.15 -1.62
N VAL A 41 10.56 -1.92 -2.07
CA VAL A 41 11.86 -2.05 -1.41
C VAL A 41 12.95 -1.72 -2.40
N VAL A 42 13.78 -0.72 -2.11
CA VAL A 42 14.82 -0.19 -2.99
C VAL A 42 16.21 -0.40 -2.41
N GLU A 43 17.23 -0.52 -3.26
CA GLU A 43 18.61 -0.71 -2.80
C GLU A 43 19.13 0.49 -1.99
N LYS A 44 18.72 1.71 -2.38
CA LYS A 44 19.14 2.96 -1.72
C LYS A 44 17.94 3.81 -1.32
N ASP A 45 18.10 4.62 -0.28
CA ASP A 45 17.05 5.52 0.19
C ASP A 45 16.54 6.44 -0.95
N SER A 46 15.26 6.33 -1.24
CA SER A 46 14.53 7.12 -2.23
C SER A 46 13.42 7.98 -1.62
N THR A 47 13.45 8.23 -0.31
CA THR A 47 12.44 9.04 0.40
C THR A 47 12.35 10.48 -0.11
N PHE A 48 13.40 10.97 -0.78
CA PHE A 48 13.40 12.25 -1.49
C PHE A 48 12.34 12.28 -2.61
N PHE A 49 12.10 11.14 -3.25
CA PHE A 49 11.09 10.98 -4.30
C PHE A 49 9.74 10.51 -3.71
N SER A 50 9.73 9.40 -2.98
CA SER A 50 8.50 8.84 -2.42
C SER A 50 8.74 8.13 -1.08
N PRO A 51 7.91 8.38 -0.05
CA PRO A 51 7.97 7.66 1.22
C PRO A 51 7.41 6.23 1.12
N ARG A 52 6.98 5.77 -0.05
CA ARG A 52 6.41 4.43 -0.27
C ARG A 52 7.48 3.35 -0.40
N HIS A 53 8.72 3.73 -0.77
CA HIS A 53 9.81 2.77 -0.94
C HIS A 53 10.74 2.78 0.28
N ILE A 54 10.88 1.61 0.91
CA ILE A 54 11.80 1.41 2.04
C ILE A 54 13.15 0.92 1.53
N GLU A 55 14.25 1.43 2.10
CA GLU A 55 15.59 0.95 1.80
C GLU A 55 15.76 -0.51 2.24
N LYS A 56 16.43 -1.32 1.42
CA LYS A 56 16.65 -2.77 1.59
C LYS A 56 17.17 -3.16 2.97
N ASN A 57 18.20 -2.45 3.48
CA ASN A 57 18.76 -2.78 4.79
C ASN A 57 17.75 -2.51 5.92
N LYS A 58 17.00 -1.42 5.83
CA LYS A 58 15.92 -1.10 6.79
C LYS A 58 14.81 -2.15 6.71
N PHE A 59 14.44 -2.57 5.50
CA PHE A 59 13.45 -3.63 5.30
C PHE A 59 13.93 -4.96 5.89
N GLU A 60 15.18 -5.34 5.66
CA GLU A 60 15.74 -6.56 6.26
C GLU A 60 15.71 -6.52 7.79
N ASP A 61 16.01 -5.37 8.40
CA ASP A 61 15.92 -5.20 9.87
C ASP A 61 14.46 -5.28 10.36
N HIS A 62 13.50 -4.76 9.58
CA HIS A 62 12.08 -5.00 9.84
C HIS A 62 11.76 -6.50 9.83
N LEU A 63 12.18 -7.25 8.81
CA LEU A 63 11.92 -8.69 8.71
C LEU A 63 12.51 -9.48 9.88
N LYS A 64 13.75 -9.18 10.28
CA LYS A 64 14.40 -9.80 11.47
C LYS A 64 13.58 -9.56 12.74
N TYR A 65 13.14 -8.31 12.95
CA TYR A 65 12.33 -7.95 14.10
C TYR A 65 10.96 -8.65 14.07
N LEU A 66 10.28 -8.62 12.92
CA LEU A 66 8.97 -9.24 12.75
C LEU A 66 9.04 -10.74 13.00
N LYS A 67 10.02 -11.45 12.42
CA LYS A 67 10.21 -12.89 12.61
C LYS A 67 10.52 -13.27 14.05
N LYS A 68 11.28 -12.43 14.77
CA LYS A 68 11.61 -12.65 16.17
C LYS A 68 10.41 -12.48 17.12
N ASN A 69 9.52 -11.55 16.81
CA ASN A 69 8.52 -11.07 17.75
C ASN A 69 7.08 -11.54 17.45
N PHE A 70 6.82 -12.06 16.25
CA PHE A 70 5.47 -12.39 15.80
C PHE A 70 5.41 -13.78 15.16
N ASN A 71 4.23 -14.35 15.18
CA ASN A 71 3.86 -15.41 14.25
C ASN A 71 3.46 -14.77 12.93
N ILE A 72 4.04 -15.19 11.81
CA ILE A 72 3.73 -14.62 10.50
C ILE A 72 2.99 -15.66 9.70
N ILE A 73 1.79 -15.33 9.24
CA ILE A 73 0.89 -16.21 8.49
C ILE A 73 0.44 -15.57 7.19
N SER A 74 -0.11 -16.35 6.27
CA SER A 74 -0.73 -15.86 5.05
C SER A 74 -2.06 -15.13 5.34
N PHE A 75 -2.54 -14.31 4.38
CA PHE A 75 -3.89 -13.71 4.51
C PHE A 75 -4.98 -14.76 4.47
N HIS A 76 -4.84 -15.83 3.70
CA HIS A 76 -5.82 -16.92 3.68
C HIS A 76 -5.96 -17.57 5.07
N GLU A 77 -4.85 -17.88 5.75
CA GLU A 77 -4.89 -18.38 7.13
C GLU A 77 -5.54 -17.38 8.07
N ALA A 78 -5.20 -16.08 7.96
CA ALA A 78 -5.78 -15.03 8.80
C ALA A 78 -7.30 -14.89 8.60
N PHE A 79 -7.79 -14.94 7.36
CA PHE A 79 -9.22 -14.89 7.06
C PHE A 79 -9.95 -16.16 7.50
N GLU A 80 -9.35 -17.34 7.37
CA GLU A 80 -9.93 -18.57 7.90
C GLU A 80 -10.02 -18.53 9.44
N MET A 81 -9.03 -17.98 10.13
CA MET A 81 -9.13 -17.74 11.58
C MET A 81 -10.28 -16.79 11.91
N LEU A 82 -10.39 -15.66 11.19
CA LEU A 82 -11.46 -14.69 11.38
C LEU A 82 -12.85 -15.29 11.13
N LYS A 83 -12.99 -16.05 10.03
CA LYS A 83 -14.24 -16.73 9.64
C LYS A 83 -14.72 -17.73 10.70
N ASN A 84 -13.80 -18.47 11.28
CA ASN A 84 -14.06 -19.49 12.27
C ASN A 84 -14.07 -18.95 13.72
N ASN A 85 -13.93 -17.63 13.93
CA ASN A 85 -13.80 -16.97 15.25
C ASN A 85 -12.62 -17.54 16.07
N ILE A 86 -11.52 -17.87 15.42
CA ILE A 86 -10.30 -18.35 16.07
C ILE A 86 -9.43 -17.14 16.38
N GLU A 87 -9.18 -16.88 17.66
CA GLU A 87 -8.20 -15.89 18.10
C GLU A 87 -6.81 -16.52 18.12
N PRO A 88 -5.80 -15.89 17.53
CA PRO A 88 -4.42 -16.38 17.69
C PRO A 88 -4.00 -16.41 19.17
N ASP A 89 -3.29 -17.45 19.56
CA ASP A 89 -2.75 -17.62 20.93
C ASP A 89 -1.58 -16.68 21.25
N ARG A 90 -0.95 -16.12 20.21
CA ARG A 90 0.14 -15.14 20.29
C ARG A 90 -0.01 -14.04 19.27
N LYS A 91 0.76 -12.96 19.41
CA LYS A 91 0.78 -11.86 18.45
C LYS A 91 1.15 -12.38 17.05
N THR A 92 0.21 -12.27 16.14
CA THR A 92 0.28 -12.80 14.78
C THR A 92 0.14 -11.64 13.79
N ILE A 93 0.87 -11.72 12.70
CA ILE A 93 0.79 -10.72 11.63
C ILE A 93 0.70 -11.39 10.26
N THR A 94 0.12 -10.69 9.31
CA THR A 94 0.26 -10.94 7.87
C THR A 94 1.14 -9.88 7.25
N LEU A 95 1.68 -10.14 6.06
CA LEU A 95 2.52 -9.19 5.33
C LEU A 95 2.02 -9.04 3.90
N SER A 96 1.96 -7.79 3.40
CA SER A 96 1.61 -7.51 2.01
C SER A 96 2.43 -6.38 1.41
N PHE A 97 2.42 -6.35 0.07
CA PHE A 97 2.90 -5.24 -0.74
C PHE A 97 1.80 -4.81 -1.70
N ASP A 98 1.65 -3.51 -1.88
CA ASP A 98 0.67 -2.94 -2.77
C ASP A 98 1.34 -2.39 -4.05
N ASP A 99 0.53 -1.99 -5.02
CA ASP A 99 0.88 -1.32 -6.27
C ASP A 99 1.42 -2.22 -7.39
N GLY A 100 2.32 -3.16 -7.09
CA GLY A 100 2.97 -4.02 -8.08
C GLY A 100 4.28 -3.43 -8.61
N TYR A 101 5.10 -2.80 -7.77
CA TYR A 101 6.43 -2.35 -8.15
C TYR A 101 7.36 -3.53 -8.47
N LYS A 102 8.20 -3.38 -9.49
CA LYS A 102 9.16 -4.41 -9.91
C LYS A 102 10.21 -4.71 -8.85
N ASN A 103 10.58 -3.73 -8.04
CA ASN A 103 11.47 -3.89 -6.89
C ASN A 103 10.94 -4.90 -5.85
N ASN A 104 9.65 -5.24 -5.90
CA ASN A 104 9.08 -6.31 -5.07
C ASN A 104 9.61 -7.69 -5.49
N LEU A 105 9.77 -7.94 -6.80
CA LEU A 105 10.40 -9.15 -7.32
C LEU A 105 11.92 -9.12 -7.11
N GLU A 106 12.58 -8.02 -7.46
CA GLU A 106 14.03 -7.95 -7.56
C GLU A 106 14.71 -7.78 -6.19
N THR A 107 14.10 -7.05 -5.27
CA THR A 107 14.71 -6.68 -3.99
C THR A 107 13.98 -7.26 -2.78
N ALA A 108 12.65 -7.21 -2.74
CA ALA A 108 11.89 -7.69 -1.58
C ALA A 108 11.80 -9.22 -1.52
N LEU A 109 11.43 -9.89 -2.62
CA LEU A 109 11.23 -11.34 -2.67
C LEU A 109 12.44 -12.14 -2.19
N PRO A 110 13.69 -11.86 -2.61
CA PRO A 110 14.86 -12.60 -2.12
C PRO A 110 15.03 -12.55 -0.59
N LEU A 111 14.69 -11.43 0.04
CA LEU A 111 14.72 -11.28 1.50
C LEU A 111 13.57 -12.04 2.16
N LEU A 112 12.37 -11.99 1.60
CA LEU A 112 11.21 -12.73 2.10
C LEU A 112 11.46 -14.25 2.05
N GLU A 113 12.03 -14.76 0.96
CA GLU A 113 12.42 -16.16 0.83
C GLU A 113 13.53 -16.55 1.80
N LYS A 114 14.59 -15.72 1.94
CA LYS A 114 15.66 -15.91 2.92
C LYS A 114 15.12 -16.13 4.34
N TYR A 115 14.09 -15.38 4.72
CA TYR A 115 13.48 -15.47 6.04
C TYR A 115 12.25 -16.39 6.09
N ASN A 116 11.83 -16.98 4.96
CA ASN A 116 10.63 -17.80 4.80
C ASN A 116 9.39 -17.11 5.39
N ILE A 117 9.08 -15.93 4.87
CA ILE A 117 7.96 -15.08 5.32
C ILE A 117 6.84 -15.12 4.29
N PRO A 118 5.67 -15.71 4.58
CA PRO A 118 4.53 -15.68 3.69
C PRO A 118 4.08 -14.25 3.43
N THR A 119 3.82 -13.93 2.16
CA THR A 119 3.55 -12.55 1.74
C THR A 119 2.55 -12.52 0.58
N THR A 120 1.66 -11.54 0.58
CA THR A 120 0.75 -11.29 -0.54
C THR A 120 1.16 -10.02 -1.29
N PHE A 121 1.26 -10.11 -2.63
CA PHE A 121 1.46 -8.95 -3.49
C PHE A 121 0.15 -8.57 -4.18
N PHE A 122 -0.32 -7.34 -3.95
CA PHE A 122 -1.51 -6.78 -4.56
C PHE A 122 -1.12 -5.96 -5.79
N ILE A 123 -1.55 -6.42 -6.95
CA ILE A 123 -1.10 -5.93 -8.25
C ILE A 123 -2.18 -5.02 -8.87
N SER A 124 -1.78 -3.82 -9.28
CA SER A 124 -2.60 -2.95 -10.12
C SER A 124 -2.59 -3.49 -11.56
N GLY A 125 -3.77 -3.83 -12.10
CA GLY A 125 -3.87 -4.56 -13.38
C GLY A 125 -3.24 -3.84 -14.58
N ILE A 126 -3.12 -2.50 -14.54
CA ILE A 126 -2.46 -1.69 -15.58
C ILE A 126 -1.00 -2.11 -15.83
N CYS A 127 -0.32 -2.66 -14.82
CA CYS A 127 1.05 -3.16 -14.93
C CYS A 127 1.19 -4.19 -16.05
N LEU A 128 0.14 -4.99 -16.29
CA LEU A 128 0.19 -6.16 -17.16
C LEU A 128 -0.11 -5.84 -18.63
N GLU A 129 -0.59 -4.65 -18.95
CA GLU A 129 -0.92 -4.25 -20.34
C GLU A 129 0.18 -3.44 -21.02
N ASN A 130 0.99 -2.68 -20.31
CA ASN A 130 1.83 -1.62 -20.87
C ASN A 130 3.33 -1.94 -21.00
N LYS A 131 3.71 -3.21 -21.02
CA LYS A 131 5.09 -3.67 -21.31
C LYS A 131 6.20 -2.91 -20.57
N GLY A 132 5.96 -2.49 -19.33
CA GLY A 132 6.92 -1.74 -18.51
C GLY A 132 6.83 -0.20 -18.66
N GLU A 133 5.88 0.33 -19.44
CA GLU A 133 5.65 1.78 -19.58
C GLU A 133 4.45 2.29 -18.75
N ALA A 134 3.87 1.43 -17.92
CA ALA A 134 2.84 1.83 -16.97
C ALA A 134 3.43 2.66 -15.84
N CYS A 135 2.67 3.63 -15.37
CA CYS A 135 2.94 4.35 -14.14
C CYS A 135 1.63 4.61 -13.40
N LEU A 136 1.70 4.61 -12.10
CA LEU A 136 0.55 4.93 -11.27
C LEU A 136 0.41 6.45 -11.10
N TRP A 137 -0.82 6.93 -10.96
CA TRP A 137 -1.06 8.36 -10.76
C TRP A 137 -0.32 8.94 -9.54
N PRO A 138 -0.12 8.21 -8.41
CA PRO A 138 0.65 8.71 -7.30
C PRO A 138 2.14 8.92 -7.64
N ASP A 139 2.70 8.18 -8.60
CA ASP A 139 4.08 8.37 -9.06
C ASP A 139 4.20 9.61 -9.94
N ILE A 140 3.19 9.90 -10.74
CA ILE A 140 3.12 11.16 -11.51
C ILE A 140 3.08 12.36 -10.57
N ILE A 141 2.29 12.30 -9.48
CA ILE A 141 2.28 13.37 -8.48
C ILE A 141 3.61 13.45 -7.72
N ALA A 142 4.28 12.32 -7.47
CA ALA A 142 5.61 12.32 -6.86
C ALA A 142 6.64 12.96 -7.81
N ALA A 143 6.59 12.68 -9.11
CA ALA A 143 7.43 13.32 -10.11
C ALA A 143 7.15 14.84 -10.20
N LEU A 144 5.88 15.24 -10.21
CA LEU A 144 5.52 16.66 -10.16
C LEU A 144 6.16 17.34 -8.94
N ARG A 145 6.03 16.74 -7.74
CA ARG A 145 6.64 17.26 -6.52
C ARG A 145 8.15 17.34 -6.63
N TYR A 146 8.80 16.33 -7.20
CA TYR A 146 10.25 16.25 -7.27
C TYR A 146 10.85 17.32 -8.20
N PHE A 147 10.24 17.49 -9.39
CA PHE A 147 10.77 18.40 -10.41
C PHE A 147 10.28 19.84 -10.26
N TYR A 148 9.12 20.08 -9.64
CA TYR A 148 8.42 21.36 -9.65
C TYR A 148 7.96 21.86 -8.26
N LYS A 149 8.58 21.36 -7.17
CA LYS A 149 8.13 21.64 -5.78
C LYS A 149 8.05 23.14 -5.44
N ASP A 150 8.92 23.96 -6.02
CA ASP A 150 9.02 25.40 -5.74
C ASP A 150 8.30 26.25 -6.79
N GLU A 151 7.65 25.63 -7.75
CA GLU A 151 6.95 26.29 -8.85
C GLU A 151 5.44 26.37 -8.61
N MET A 152 4.80 27.36 -9.25
CA MET A 152 3.34 27.43 -9.28
C MET A 152 2.81 26.47 -10.34
N ILE A 153 2.11 25.43 -9.92
CA ILE A 153 1.44 24.47 -10.81
C ILE A 153 0.04 24.97 -11.10
N VAL A 154 -0.25 25.16 -12.37
CA VAL A 154 -1.60 25.52 -12.84
C VAL A 154 -2.23 24.29 -13.47
N LEU A 155 -3.39 23.90 -12.96
CA LEU A 155 -4.18 22.79 -13.47
C LEU A 155 -5.65 23.19 -13.47
N ARG A 156 -6.18 23.56 -14.62
CA ARG A 156 -7.53 24.13 -14.76
C ARG A 156 -7.75 25.34 -13.83
N SER A 157 -8.71 25.27 -12.93
CA SER A 157 -9.02 26.31 -11.94
C SER A 157 -8.10 26.28 -10.71
N TYR A 158 -7.30 25.23 -10.54
CA TYR A 158 -6.40 25.09 -9.40
C TYR A 158 -5.08 25.81 -9.65
N LYS A 159 -4.52 26.40 -8.58
CA LYS A 159 -3.18 26.99 -8.55
C LYS A 159 -2.44 26.45 -7.34
N PHE A 160 -1.62 25.43 -7.56
CA PHE A 160 -0.89 24.77 -6.48
C PHE A 160 0.49 25.41 -6.28
N LEU A 161 0.77 25.81 -5.04
CA LEU A 161 2.11 26.13 -4.56
C LEU A 161 2.47 25.12 -3.47
N ASN A 162 3.63 24.48 -3.55
CA ASN A 162 3.99 23.35 -2.68
C ASN A 162 2.90 22.26 -2.68
N LEU A 163 2.31 21.99 -3.86
CA LEU A 163 1.23 21.03 -4.09
C LEU A 163 -0.08 21.34 -3.33
N THR A 164 -0.24 22.54 -2.78
CA THR A 164 -1.46 22.99 -2.08
C THR A 164 -2.12 24.11 -2.88
N ASP A 165 -3.40 23.93 -3.21
CA ASP A 165 -4.18 24.92 -3.96
C ASP A 165 -4.33 26.20 -3.14
N GLN A 166 -3.99 27.32 -3.74
CA GLN A 166 -3.97 28.62 -3.08
C GLN A 166 -5.36 29.19 -2.79
N ASN A 167 -6.39 28.67 -3.45
CA ASN A 167 -7.77 29.12 -3.26
C ASN A 167 -8.48 28.31 -2.18
N SER A 168 -8.36 26.99 -2.22
CA SER A 168 -9.10 26.07 -1.33
C SER A 168 -8.27 25.52 -0.15
N GLY A 169 -6.96 25.62 -0.22
CA GLY A 169 -6.06 24.97 0.74
C GLY A 169 -5.98 23.45 0.62
N ILE A 170 -6.59 22.87 -0.43
CA ILE A 170 -6.62 21.41 -0.64
C ILE A 170 -5.31 20.97 -1.29
N HIS A 171 -4.73 19.90 -0.77
CA HIS A 171 -3.53 19.30 -1.36
C HIS A 171 -3.87 18.56 -2.66
N ILE A 172 -2.97 18.57 -3.64
CA ILE A 172 -3.20 17.96 -4.96
C ILE A 172 -3.58 16.48 -4.88
N HIS A 173 -2.99 15.71 -3.97
CA HIS A 173 -3.40 14.31 -3.73
C HIS A 173 -4.88 14.18 -3.37
N ASP A 174 -5.40 15.09 -2.55
CA ASP A 174 -6.80 15.05 -2.12
C ASP A 174 -7.72 15.46 -3.27
N VAL A 175 -7.31 16.41 -4.13
CA VAL A 175 -8.03 16.72 -5.36
C VAL A 175 -8.16 15.47 -6.23
N PHE A 176 -7.08 14.72 -6.43
CA PHE A 176 -7.10 13.48 -7.21
C PHE A 176 -7.93 12.38 -6.54
N LYS A 177 -7.86 12.25 -5.21
CA LYS A 177 -8.64 11.26 -4.44
C LYS A 177 -10.14 11.51 -4.48
N MET A 178 -10.56 12.78 -4.47
CA MET A 178 -11.97 13.17 -4.51
C MET A 178 -12.56 13.28 -5.92
N ALA A 179 -11.72 13.34 -6.96
CA ALA A 179 -12.18 13.47 -8.34
C ALA A 179 -12.96 12.23 -8.80
N SER A 180 -14.01 12.45 -9.60
CA SER A 180 -14.69 11.37 -10.32
C SER A 180 -13.72 10.65 -11.26
N TYR A 181 -14.13 9.49 -11.76
CA TYR A 181 -13.29 8.67 -12.64
C TYR A 181 -12.79 9.47 -13.86
N GLU A 182 -13.70 10.13 -14.57
CA GLU A 182 -13.36 10.86 -15.80
C GLU A 182 -12.54 12.12 -15.49
N LEU A 183 -12.92 12.89 -14.45
CA LEU A 183 -12.17 14.08 -14.07
C LEU A 183 -10.72 13.75 -13.68
N ARG A 184 -10.50 12.66 -12.93
CA ARG A 184 -9.15 12.21 -12.55
C ARG A 184 -8.30 11.88 -13.77
N LYS A 185 -8.88 11.16 -14.74
CA LYS A 185 -8.22 10.82 -15.99
C LYS A 185 -7.81 12.06 -16.78
N GLU A 186 -8.72 13.04 -16.87
CA GLU A 186 -8.45 14.30 -17.56
C GLU A 186 -7.37 15.13 -16.89
N LEU A 187 -7.45 15.31 -15.55
CA LEU A 187 -6.45 16.01 -14.76
C LEU A 187 -5.07 15.37 -14.89
N LEU A 188 -5.00 14.04 -14.85
CA LEU A 188 -3.75 13.29 -15.00
C LEU A 188 -3.16 13.48 -16.40
N SER A 189 -3.97 13.39 -17.43
CA SER A 189 -3.55 13.59 -18.83
C SER A 189 -3.00 15.01 -19.03
N GLU A 190 -3.65 16.01 -18.46
CA GLU A 190 -3.23 17.41 -18.54
C GLU A 190 -1.89 17.64 -17.82
N LEU A 191 -1.73 17.12 -16.59
CA LEU A 191 -0.47 17.19 -15.85
C LEU A 191 0.68 16.55 -16.62
N ILE A 192 0.47 15.35 -17.15
CA ILE A 192 1.50 14.63 -17.92
C ILE A 192 1.91 15.45 -19.13
N ALA A 193 0.94 16.00 -19.90
CA ALA A 193 1.22 16.73 -21.12
C ALA A 193 1.87 18.10 -20.88
N VAL A 194 1.40 18.85 -19.87
CA VAL A 194 1.91 20.22 -19.61
C VAL A 194 3.29 20.23 -18.97
N TYR A 195 3.57 19.25 -18.12
CA TYR A 195 4.81 19.21 -17.33
C TYR A 195 5.76 18.09 -17.74
N ASP A 196 5.53 17.39 -18.85
CA ASP A 196 6.34 16.27 -19.36
C ASP A 196 6.64 15.20 -18.30
N LEU A 197 5.64 14.93 -17.41
CA LEU A 197 5.87 14.16 -16.19
C LEU A 197 6.20 12.71 -16.44
N LYS A 198 5.73 12.13 -17.56
CA LYS A 198 6.03 10.74 -17.90
C LYS A 198 7.50 10.60 -18.28
N ASP A 199 8.01 11.47 -19.16
CA ASP A 199 9.40 11.44 -19.60
C ASP A 199 10.35 11.79 -18.44
N LYS A 200 9.95 12.75 -17.60
CA LYS A 200 10.69 13.08 -16.37
C LYS A 200 10.73 11.93 -15.38
N LEU A 201 9.61 11.26 -15.13
CA LEU A 201 9.56 10.07 -14.29
C LEU A 201 10.47 8.97 -14.84
N PHE A 202 10.42 8.72 -16.14
CA PHE A 202 11.23 7.69 -16.81
C PHE A 202 12.72 8.04 -16.91
N SER A 203 13.10 9.30 -16.68
CA SER A 203 14.51 9.72 -16.56
C SER A 203 15.11 9.39 -15.20
N LEU A 204 14.28 9.07 -14.19
CA LEU A 204 14.74 8.66 -12.87
C LEU A 204 15.11 7.17 -12.84
N ASP A 205 15.74 6.75 -11.75
CA ASP A 205 16.06 5.35 -11.54
C ASP A 205 14.79 4.49 -11.61
N LYS A 206 14.83 3.45 -12.44
CA LYS A 206 13.69 2.53 -12.66
C LYS A 206 13.21 1.88 -11.37
N GLU A 207 14.11 1.64 -10.44
CA GLU A 207 13.81 1.02 -9.15
C GLU A 207 12.68 1.73 -8.39
N ILE A 208 12.50 3.05 -8.59
CA ILE A 208 11.52 3.82 -7.82
C ILE A 208 10.15 3.98 -8.49
N TRP A 209 9.99 3.53 -9.74
CA TRP A 209 8.72 3.69 -10.48
C TRP A 209 8.35 2.51 -11.37
N GLU A 210 9.30 1.64 -11.76
CA GLU A 210 9.00 0.54 -12.69
C GLU A 210 8.05 -0.46 -12.04
N LEU A 211 7.02 -0.84 -12.78
CA LEU A 211 6.01 -1.81 -12.35
C LEU A 211 6.30 -3.17 -12.97
N VAL A 212 5.80 -4.24 -12.32
CA VAL A 212 5.92 -5.60 -12.83
C VAL A 212 5.25 -5.73 -14.20
N THR A 213 5.89 -6.45 -15.10
CA THR A 213 5.28 -6.94 -16.34
C THR A 213 4.54 -8.25 -16.10
N ALA A 214 3.83 -8.75 -17.12
CA ALA A 214 3.21 -10.07 -17.04
C ALA A 214 4.25 -11.20 -16.81
N THR A 215 5.45 -11.07 -17.38
CA THR A 215 6.55 -12.03 -17.16
C THR A 215 7.06 -11.97 -15.72
N ASP A 216 7.23 -10.76 -15.17
CA ASP A 216 7.67 -10.56 -13.80
C ASP A 216 6.62 -11.09 -12.80
N LEU A 217 5.32 -10.85 -13.05
CA LEU A 217 4.25 -11.39 -12.22
C LEU A 217 4.19 -12.93 -12.25
N LEU A 218 4.38 -13.53 -13.41
CA LEU A 218 4.46 -14.98 -13.53
C LEU A 218 5.65 -15.52 -12.71
N GLU A 219 6.80 -14.85 -12.74
CA GLU A 219 7.97 -15.25 -11.94
C GLU A 219 7.68 -15.12 -10.44
N LEU A 220 7.15 -13.99 -10.00
CA LEU A 220 6.76 -13.74 -8.62
C LEU A 220 5.80 -14.84 -8.08
N SER A 221 4.85 -15.27 -8.91
CA SER A 221 3.82 -16.26 -8.55
C SER A 221 4.34 -17.70 -8.40
N LYS A 222 5.59 -17.98 -8.79
CA LYS A 222 6.21 -19.32 -8.62
C LYS A 222 6.72 -19.55 -7.20
N SER A 223 6.96 -18.50 -6.44
CA SER A 223 7.43 -18.64 -5.07
C SER A 223 6.36 -19.24 -4.17
N LYS A 224 6.73 -20.24 -3.36
CA LYS A 224 5.79 -20.97 -2.49
C LYS A 224 5.30 -20.14 -1.29
N ILE A 225 5.97 -19.03 -1.01
CA ILE A 225 5.59 -18.12 0.09
C ILE A 225 4.77 -16.93 -0.41
N VAL A 226 4.44 -16.89 -1.72
CA VAL A 226 3.78 -15.74 -2.35
C VAL A 226 2.36 -16.08 -2.71
N ASP A 227 1.44 -15.24 -2.24
CA ASP A 227 0.08 -15.11 -2.77
C ASP A 227 -0.03 -13.85 -3.64
N ILE A 228 -0.90 -13.89 -4.65
CA ILE A 228 -1.19 -12.74 -5.52
C ILE A 228 -2.64 -12.30 -5.30
N GLY A 229 -2.85 -11.00 -5.16
CA GLY A 229 -4.16 -10.37 -5.10
C GLY A 229 -4.28 -9.19 -6.06
N SER A 230 -5.48 -8.63 -6.16
CA SER A 230 -5.77 -7.45 -6.98
C SER A 230 -5.63 -6.15 -6.17
N HIS A 231 -5.13 -5.09 -6.82
CA HIS A 231 -5.13 -3.72 -6.31
C HIS A 231 -5.91 -2.77 -7.25
N GLY A 232 -7.02 -3.26 -7.83
CA GLY A 232 -7.73 -2.54 -8.89
C GLY A 232 -6.97 -2.54 -10.21
N TYR A 233 -7.51 -1.83 -11.22
CA TYR A 233 -6.86 -1.75 -12.53
C TYR A 233 -5.96 -0.52 -12.64
N MET A 234 -6.49 0.71 -12.45
CA MET A 234 -5.77 1.98 -12.58
C MET A 234 -5.34 2.59 -11.23
N HIS A 235 -5.43 1.84 -10.15
CA HIS A 235 -5.20 2.36 -8.79
C HIS A 235 -6.13 3.55 -8.45
N TYR A 236 -7.40 3.47 -8.80
CA TYR A 236 -8.38 4.51 -8.46
C TYR A 236 -9.09 4.21 -7.14
N ASN A 237 -9.46 5.27 -6.41
CA ASN A 237 -10.21 5.19 -5.16
C ASN A 237 -11.61 4.64 -5.42
N LEU A 238 -11.80 3.34 -5.24
CA LEU A 238 -13.01 2.62 -5.66
C LEU A 238 -14.26 3.08 -4.91
N GLY A 239 -14.12 3.58 -3.69
CA GLY A 239 -15.24 4.15 -2.93
C GLY A 239 -15.73 5.52 -3.41
N ASN A 240 -14.97 6.16 -4.31
CA ASN A 240 -15.26 7.53 -4.80
C ASN A 240 -15.59 7.59 -6.31
N VAL A 241 -15.73 6.43 -6.94
CA VAL A 241 -16.09 6.34 -8.35
C VAL A 241 -17.48 5.70 -8.50
N GLU A 242 -18.12 5.93 -9.64
CA GLU A 242 -19.41 5.34 -9.98
C GLU A 242 -19.30 3.80 -9.97
N ILE A 243 -20.33 3.11 -9.52
CA ILE A 243 -20.31 1.65 -9.31
C ILE A 243 -19.95 0.87 -10.58
N ASP A 244 -20.39 1.31 -11.75
CA ASP A 244 -20.06 0.68 -13.03
C ASP A 244 -18.56 0.82 -13.35
N LYS A 245 -17.94 1.95 -12.96
CA LYS A 245 -16.50 2.16 -13.10
C LYS A 245 -15.73 1.30 -12.10
N ALA A 246 -16.18 1.22 -10.85
CA ALA A 246 -15.60 0.32 -9.86
C ALA A 246 -15.68 -1.15 -10.33
N LYS A 247 -16.81 -1.57 -10.92
CA LYS A 247 -16.96 -2.89 -11.53
C LYS A 247 -15.95 -3.14 -12.64
N SER A 248 -15.79 -2.18 -13.55
CA SER A 248 -14.84 -2.28 -14.66
C SER A 248 -13.39 -2.43 -14.15
N GLU A 249 -12.99 -1.63 -13.15
CA GLU A 249 -11.69 -1.70 -12.48
C GLU A 249 -11.42 -3.09 -11.89
N LEU A 250 -12.40 -3.63 -11.14
CA LEU A 250 -12.28 -4.92 -10.45
C LEU A 250 -12.26 -6.08 -11.44
N VAL A 251 -13.19 -6.12 -12.41
CA VAL A 251 -13.27 -7.19 -13.41
C VAL A 251 -11.99 -7.23 -14.25
N LYS A 252 -11.58 -6.09 -14.79
CA LYS A 252 -10.42 -6.03 -15.68
C LYS A 252 -9.14 -6.43 -14.96
N SER A 253 -8.94 -5.96 -13.72
CA SER A 253 -7.78 -6.34 -12.92
C SER A 253 -7.73 -7.85 -12.67
N LYS A 254 -8.87 -8.45 -12.25
CA LYS A 254 -8.99 -9.88 -11.97
C LYS A 254 -8.64 -10.71 -13.20
N GLU A 255 -9.27 -10.41 -14.33
CA GLU A 255 -9.07 -11.14 -15.58
C GLU A 255 -7.61 -11.11 -16.05
N LEU A 256 -6.95 -9.95 -15.99
CA LEU A 256 -5.55 -9.80 -16.37
C LEU A 256 -4.61 -10.59 -15.46
N ILE A 257 -4.81 -10.50 -14.15
CA ILE A 257 -3.97 -11.21 -13.17
C ILE A 257 -4.17 -12.72 -13.33
N GLU A 258 -5.41 -13.22 -13.32
CA GLU A 258 -5.72 -14.64 -13.43
C GLU A 258 -5.23 -15.25 -14.74
N LYS A 259 -5.40 -14.50 -15.85
CA LYS A 259 -4.85 -14.90 -17.17
C LYS A 259 -3.32 -15.01 -17.14
N THR A 260 -2.65 -14.11 -16.41
CA THR A 260 -1.19 -14.10 -16.33
C THR A 260 -0.65 -15.25 -15.50
N ILE A 261 -1.18 -15.45 -14.29
CA ILE A 261 -0.67 -16.47 -13.37
C ILE A 261 -1.32 -17.85 -13.56
N GLN A 262 -2.35 -17.96 -14.41
CA GLN A 262 -3.13 -19.19 -14.68
C GLN A 262 -3.73 -19.81 -13.41
N LYS A 263 -4.14 -18.96 -12.47
CA LYS A 263 -4.78 -19.35 -11.20
C LYS A 263 -5.84 -18.31 -10.83
N PRO A 264 -6.95 -18.73 -10.17
CA PRO A 264 -7.90 -17.77 -9.64
C PRO A 264 -7.30 -16.96 -8.50
N ILE A 265 -7.77 -15.71 -8.35
CA ILE A 265 -7.47 -14.86 -7.20
C ILE A 265 -8.76 -14.45 -6.51
N ASP A 266 -8.72 -14.36 -5.18
CA ASP A 266 -9.86 -14.00 -4.33
C ASP A 266 -9.54 -12.91 -3.28
N LEU A 267 -8.30 -12.44 -3.27
CA LEU A 267 -7.80 -11.35 -2.42
C LEU A 267 -7.86 -10.01 -3.16
N LEU A 268 -8.43 -8.99 -2.51
CA LEU A 268 -8.50 -7.61 -2.99
C LEU A 268 -7.98 -6.66 -1.92
N ALA A 269 -7.00 -5.83 -2.26
CA ALA A 269 -6.67 -4.65 -1.48
C ALA A 269 -7.22 -3.40 -2.18
N TYR A 270 -8.00 -2.60 -1.47
CA TYR A 270 -8.55 -1.36 -2.02
C TYR A 270 -7.48 -0.29 -2.15
N PRO A 271 -7.28 0.32 -3.34
CA PRO A 271 -6.38 1.45 -3.50
C PRO A 271 -6.69 2.58 -2.50
N ASP A 272 -5.66 3.09 -1.83
CA ASP A 272 -5.78 4.06 -0.73
C ASP A 272 -6.72 3.60 0.43
N GLY A 273 -7.08 2.32 0.50
CA GLY A 273 -8.08 1.81 1.43
C GLY A 273 -9.50 2.31 1.15
N SER A 274 -9.77 2.85 -0.04
CA SER A 274 -11.05 3.50 -0.38
C SER A 274 -12.07 2.49 -0.90
N TYR A 275 -13.17 2.32 -0.17
CA TYR A 275 -14.30 1.48 -0.54
C TYR A 275 -15.62 2.10 -0.08
N SER A 276 -16.73 1.53 -0.51
CA SER A 276 -18.09 1.77 0.01
C SER A 276 -18.74 0.42 0.30
N ASP A 277 -19.89 0.42 1.01
CA ASP A 277 -20.64 -0.82 1.23
C ASP A 277 -21.08 -1.45 -0.10
N GLU A 278 -21.46 -0.63 -1.08
CA GLU A 278 -21.86 -1.10 -2.40
C GLU A 278 -20.67 -1.74 -3.16
N VAL A 279 -19.49 -1.12 -3.11
CA VAL A 279 -18.27 -1.68 -3.71
C VAL A 279 -17.81 -2.95 -3.01
N LYS A 280 -17.99 -3.04 -1.68
CA LYS A 280 -17.70 -4.24 -0.90
C LYS A 280 -18.57 -5.43 -1.34
N GLU A 281 -19.87 -5.22 -1.51
CA GLU A 281 -20.80 -6.26 -2.01
C GLU A 281 -20.51 -6.62 -3.48
N LEU A 282 -20.21 -5.63 -4.31
CA LEU A 282 -19.81 -5.85 -5.69
C LEU A 282 -18.56 -6.73 -5.77
N ALA A 283 -17.51 -6.42 -5.00
CA ALA A 283 -16.29 -7.21 -4.96
C ALA A 283 -16.56 -8.68 -4.59
N MET A 284 -17.42 -8.92 -3.58
CA MET A 284 -17.87 -10.27 -3.23
C MET A 284 -18.54 -10.97 -4.41
N SER A 285 -19.45 -10.29 -5.11
CA SER A 285 -20.15 -10.87 -6.27
C SER A 285 -19.22 -11.24 -7.43
N LEU A 286 -18.06 -10.61 -7.51
CA LEU A 286 -17.00 -10.88 -8.48
C LEU A 286 -16.00 -11.95 -8.00
N GLY A 287 -16.21 -12.55 -6.83
CA GLY A 287 -15.37 -13.60 -6.28
C GLY A 287 -14.14 -13.10 -5.52
N TYR A 288 -14.10 -11.83 -5.13
CA TYR A 288 -13.12 -11.32 -4.16
C TYR A 288 -13.62 -11.59 -2.74
N ASN A 289 -13.36 -12.79 -2.25
CA ASN A 289 -13.88 -13.28 -0.97
C ASN A 289 -13.21 -12.61 0.24
N TYR A 290 -12.01 -12.09 0.06
CA TYR A 290 -11.15 -11.53 1.09
C TYR A 290 -10.70 -10.12 0.70
N GLN A 291 -11.12 -9.14 1.49
CA GLN A 291 -10.95 -7.73 1.16
C GLN A 291 -10.10 -7.03 2.22
N LEU A 292 -9.28 -6.09 1.78
CA LEU A 292 -8.32 -5.39 2.65
C LEU A 292 -8.43 -3.88 2.45
N ALA A 293 -8.65 -3.18 3.54
CA ALA A 293 -8.62 -1.71 3.61
C ALA A 293 -7.35 -1.21 4.32
N VAL A 294 -7.20 0.09 4.46
CA VAL A 294 -6.23 0.70 5.40
C VAL A 294 -6.93 0.89 6.74
N ASP A 295 -8.03 1.64 6.76
CA ASP A 295 -8.90 1.84 7.92
C ASP A 295 -10.31 1.37 7.58
N TYR A 296 -11.09 0.98 8.59
CA TYR A 296 -12.51 0.73 8.40
C TYR A 296 -13.27 2.05 8.26
N ILE A 297 -14.17 2.13 7.28
CA ILE A 297 -15.02 3.31 7.08
C ILE A 297 -16.28 3.27 7.96
N ASN A 298 -16.74 2.05 8.33
CA ASN A 298 -17.90 1.85 9.17
C ASN A 298 -17.55 1.04 10.44
N LEU A 299 -18.23 1.34 11.55
CA LEU A 299 -18.07 0.58 12.80
C LEU A 299 -18.46 -0.90 12.64
N THR A 300 -19.38 -1.20 11.72
CA THR A 300 -19.84 -2.55 11.42
C THR A 300 -18.77 -3.42 10.78
N ASP A 301 -17.81 -2.80 10.05
CA ASP A 301 -16.73 -3.51 9.36
C ASP A 301 -15.78 -4.22 10.32
N VAL A 302 -15.67 -3.73 11.57
CA VAL A 302 -14.87 -4.41 12.61
C VAL A 302 -15.35 -5.85 12.88
N LYS A 303 -16.61 -6.15 12.58
CA LYS A 303 -17.21 -7.48 12.74
C LYS A 303 -17.44 -8.20 11.41
N ASP A 304 -17.22 -7.53 10.30
CA ASP A 304 -17.36 -8.11 8.97
C ASP A 304 -16.17 -9.02 8.67
N LYS A 305 -16.42 -10.31 8.53
CA LYS A 305 -15.39 -11.34 8.30
C LYS A 305 -14.80 -11.33 6.88
N ARG A 306 -15.32 -10.50 6.00
CA ARG A 306 -14.91 -10.36 4.61
C ARG A 306 -13.82 -9.31 4.42
N ILE A 307 -13.64 -8.42 5.40
CA ILE A 307 -12.73 -7.28 5.31
C ILE A 307 -11.84 -7.16 6.54
N MET A 308 -10.56 -6.87 6.33
CA MET A 308 -9.61 -6.53 7.38
C MET A 308 -8.90 -5.21 7.05
N ASN A 309 -8.53 -4.46 8.09
CA ASN A 309 -7.69 -3.29 7.96
C ASN A 309 -6.19 -3.66 7.99
N ARG A 310 -5.33 -2.74 7.54
CA ARG A 310 -3.88 -2.94 7.48
C ARG A 310 -3.11 -1.75 8.04
N HIS A 311 -2.00 -2.03 8.68
CA HIS A 311 -1.04 -1.03 9.16
C HIS A 311 0.05 -0.79 8.11
N CYS A 312 0.17 0.46 7.63
CA CYS A 312 1.20 0.84 6.68
C CYS A 312 2.55 1.09 7.36
N MET A 313 3.59 0.42 6.90
CA MET A 313 4.96 0.67 7.31
C MET A 313 5.56 1.80 6.48
N SER A 314 6.03 2.85 7.14
CA SER A 314 6.52 4.06 6.47
C SER A 314 8.03 4.05 6.29
N ALA A 315 8.49 4.30 5.06
CA ALA A 315 9.91 4.53 4.77
C ALA A 315 10.42 5.88 5.30
N ALA A 316 9.52 6.85 5.50
CA ALA A 316 9.87 8.21 5.96
C ALA A 316 10.10 8.30 7.47
N THR A 317 10.03 7.19 8.21
CA THR A 317 10.26 7.19 9.66
C THR A 317 11.38 6.23 10.06
N THR A 318 11.84 6.32 11.30
CA THR A 318 12.90 5.44 11.80
C THR A 318 12.37 4.03 12.07
N PHE A 319 13.27 3.05 12.15
CA PHE A 319 12.95 1.68 12.52
C PHE A 319 12.16 1.64 13.83
N GLU A 320 12.64 2.32 14.85
CA GLU A 320 12.04 2.32 16.19
C GLU A 320 10.64 2.95 16.18
N SER A 321 10.45 4.01 15.41
CA SER A 321 9.13 4.62 15.23
C SER A 321 8.15 3.63 14.60
N ASN A 322 8.57 2.94 13.53
CA ASN A 322 7.75 1.91 12.90
C ASN A 322 7.37 0.79 13.89
N MET A 323 8.33 0.28 14.67
CA MET A 323 8.09 -0.83 15.62
C MET A 323 7.18 -0.41 16.78
N LEU A 324 7.32 0.81 17.29
CA LEU A 324 6.43 1.34 18.31
C LEU A 324 5.01 1.59 17.77
N MET A 325 4.89 2.16 16.57
CA MET A 325 3.59 2.38 15.93
C MET A 325 2.90 1.05 15.61
N LEU A 326 3.62 0.07 15.09
CA LEU A 326 3.14 -1.28 14.87
C LEU A 326 2.60 -1.89 16.18
N SER A 327 3.38 -1.81 17.26
CA SER A 327 2.99 -2.33 18.57
C SER A 327 1.74 -1.64 19.12
N LYS A 328 1.60 -0.33 18.90
CA LYS A 328 0.42 0.46 19.26
C LYS A 328 -0.80 0.09 18.41
N SER A 329 -0.61 -0.30 17.15
CA SER A 329 -1.72 -0.64 16.23
C SER A 329 -2.48 -1.88 16.69
N PHE A 330 -1.89 -2.76 17.50
CA PHE A 330 -2.64 -3.84 18.14
C PHE A 330 -3.72 -3.36 19.13
N HIS A 331 -3.67 -2.11 19.58
CA HIS A 331 -4.71 -1.50 20.42
C HIS A 331 -5.83 -0.83 19.61
N ASN A 332 -5.58 -0.50 18.36
CA ASN A 332 -6.53 0.19 17.51
C ASN A 332 -7.37 -0.83 16.73
N LYS A 333 -8.68 -0.57 16.64
CA LYS A 333 -9.57 -1.36 15.79
C LYS A 333 -9.56 -0.87 14.33
N GLY A 334 -8.67 0.06 13.97
CA GLY A 334 -8.56 0.58 12.61
C GLY A 334 -9.78 1.34 12.12
N ILE A 335 -10.49 2.01 13.03
CA ILE A 335 -11.65 2.83 12.68
C ILE A 335 -11.15 4.24 12.40
N LYS A 336 -11.50 4.76 11.24
CA LYS A 336 -11.29 6.17 10.90
C LYS A 336 -12.34 6.98 11.68
N ILE A 337 -11.88 7.73 12.70
CA ILE A 337 -12.72 8.67 13.47
C ILE A 337 -12.72 10.01 12.77
#